data_7ccccbd549c942d790b15e42d7578ae7
#
_entry.id   7ccccbd549c942d790b15e42d7578ae7
#
_cell.length_a   1.000
_cell.length_b   1.000
_cell.length_c   1.000
_cell.angle_alpha   90.00
_cell.angle_beta   90.00
_cell.angle_gamma   90.00
#
_symmetry.space_group_name_H-M   'P 1'
#
loop_
_entity.id
_entity.type
_entity.pdbx_description
1 polymer ?
#
loop_
_entity_poly.entity_id
_entity_poly.type
_entity_poly.pdbx_seq_one_letter_code
_entity_poly.pdbx_strand_id
1 'polypeptide(L)'
;MYKLILLRHGESVWNSENRFTGWMDVDLSPKGEKEAEMAGTLLKRYNILYDLCYTSFLKRAIKTQFIVAEKVDRLWIPVVKSWRLNERHYGALQGLNKKETALEYGDEQVKTWRRSFD
;
A
#
# COMPACT_ATOMS: atom_id res chain seq x y z
N MET A 1 -27.04 -7.53 -1.91
CA MET A 1 -26.28 -6.48 -1.20
C MET A 1 -24.82 -6.50 -1.66
N TYR A 2 -24.30 -5.34 -1.97
CA TYR A 2 -22.89 -5.20 -2.35
C TYR A 2 -22.03 -4.98 -1.11
N LYS A 3 -20.83 -5.57 -1.11
CA LYS A 3 -19.84 -5.37 -0.04
C LYS A 3 -18.61 -4.72 -0.63
N LEU A 4 -18.09 -3.71 0.04
CA LEU A 4 -16.84 -3.06 -0.33
C LEU A 4 -15.80 -3.33 0.75
N ILE A 5 -14.68 -3.92 0.35
CA ILE A 5 -13.55 -4.19 1.25
C ILE A 5 -12.43 -3.25 0.85
N LEU A 6 -11.98 -2.41 1.78
CA LEU A 6 -10.85 -1.52 1.58
C LEU A 6 -9.69 -2.05 2.40
N LEU A 7 -8.60 -2.37 1.72
CA LEU A 7 -7.40 -2.90 2.36
C LEU A 7 -6.20 -2.07 1.95
N ARG A 8 -5.45 -1.60 2.95
CA ARG A 8 -4.19 -0.93 2.71
C ARG A 8 -3.05 -1.95 2.73
N HIS A 9 -2.04 -1.78 1.86
CA HIS A 9 -0.84 -2.60 1.92
C HIS A 9 -0.11 -2.37 3.24
N GLY A 10 0.67 -3.37 3.66
CA GLY A 10 1.47 -3.29 4.86
C GLY A 10 2.76 -2.50 4.67
N GLU A 11 3.71 -2.68 5.58
CA GLU A 11 4.98 -1.99 5.55
C GLU A 11 5.76 -2.28 4.26
N SER A 12 6.20 -1.22 3.59
CA SER A 12 7.13 -1.32 2.47
C SER A 12 8.58 -1.18 2.97
N VAL A 13 9.54 -1.52 2.11
CA VAL A 13 10.97 -1.35 2.43
C VAL A 13 11.28 0.11 2.81
N TRP A 14 10.71 1.08 2.07
CA TRP A 14 10.93 2.49 2.38
C TRP A 14 10.14 2.98 3.59
N ASN A 15 9.00 2.35 3.93
CA ASN A 15 8.33 2.63 5.19
C ASN A 15 9.22 2.23 6.37
N SER A 16 9.90 1.08 6.30
CA SER A 16 10.83 0.66 7.35
C SER A 16 12.05 1.58 7.45
N GLU A 17 12.45 2.22 6.34
CA GLU A 17 13.52 3.20 6.29
C GLU A 17 13.04 4.64 6.55
N ASN A 18 11.75 4.83 6.80
CA ASN A 18 11.10 6.12 7.01
C ASN A 18 11.30 7.10 5.83
N ARG A 19 11.14 6.61 4.60
CA ARG A 19 11.27 7.40 3.37
C ARG A 19 9.91 7.73 2.76
N PHE A 20 9.83 8.85 2.05
CA PHE A 20 8.67 9.18 1.22
C PHE A 20 8.63 8.24 0.02
N THR A 21 7.54 7.50 -0.15
CA THR A 21 7.43 6.49 -1.19
C THR A 21 6.64 6.98 -2.42
N GLY A 22 5.39 7.34 -2.23
CA GLY A 22 4.54 7.81 -3.32
C GLY A 22 4.43 6.81 -4.46
N TRP A 23 4.82 7.22 -5.66
CA TRP A 23 4.78 6.39 -6.87
C TRP A 23 6.05 5.57 -7.12
N MET A 24 7.07 5.71 -6.28
CA MET A 24 8.23 4.82 -6.39
C MET A 24 7.77 3.38 -6.12
N ASP A 25 8.16 2.46 -7.01
CA ASP A 25 7.70 1.08 -7.00
C ASP A 25 8.48 0.20 -6.02
N VAL A 26 8.40 0.58 -4.75
CA VAL A 26 9.12 -0.10 -3.67
C VAL A 26 8.32 -1.31 -3.20
N ASP A 27 9.02 -2.39 -2.94
CA ASP A 27 8.43 -3.65 -2.52
C ASP A 27 7.96 -3.63 -1.05
N LEU A 28 7.17 -4.61 -0.68
CA LEU A 28 6.83 -4.86 0.72
C LEU A 28 8.07 -5.32 1.48
N SER A 29 8.19 -4.90 2.74
CA SER A 29 9.14 -5.50 3.65
C SER A 29 8.65 -6.89 4.08
N PRO A 30 9.50 -7.74 4.69
CA PRO A 30 9.05 -9.01 5.26
C PRO A 30 7.89 -8.84 6.24
N LYS A 31 7.89 -7.76 7.01
CA LYS A 31 6.79 -7.45 7.92
C LYS A 31 5.50 -7.13 7.14
N GLY A 32 5.62 -6.37 6.06
CA GLY A 32 4.47 -6.05 5.20
C GLY A 32 3.85 -7.28 4.56
N GLU A 33 4.67 -8.25 4.16
CA GLU A 33 4.19 -9.53 3.64
C GLU A 33 3.40 -10.31 4.69
N LYS A 34 3.88 -10.34 5.92
CA LYS A 34 3.18 -10.99 7.04
C LYS A 34 1.87 -10.29 7.37
N GLU A 35 1.84 -8.97 7.26
CA GLU A 35 0.62 -8.20 7.47
C GLU A 35 -0.44 -8.54 6.41
N ALA A 36 -0.01 -8.73 5.15
CA ALA A 36 -0.91 -9.17 4.08
C ALA A 36 -1.45 -10.58 4.34
N GLU A 37 -0.59 -11.50 4.79
CA GLU A 37 -0.99 -12.86 5.16
C GLU A 37 -2.04 -12.83 6.28
N MET A 38 -1.83 -12.00 7.29
CA MET A 38 -2.76 -11.85 8.40
C MET A 38 -4.10 -11.30 7.92
N ALA A 39 -4.10 -10.31 7.04
CA ALA A 39 -5.32 -9.76 6.47
C ALA A 39 -6.11 -10.84 5.73
N GLY A 40 -5.45 -11.63 4.90
CA GLY A 40 -6.08 -12.75 4.20
C GLY A 40 -6.64 -13.80 5.15
N THR A 41 -5.89 -14.13 6.20
CA THR A 41 -6.33 -15.09 7.21
C THR A 41 -7.59 -14.59 7.93
N LEU A 42 -7.66 -13.30 8.25
CA LEU A 42 -8.83 -12.70 8.87
C LEU A 42 -10.06 -12.73 7.94
N LEU A 43 -9.88 -12.40 6.68
CA LEU A 43 -10.98 -12.48 5.70
C LEU A 43 -11.52 -13.89 5.58
N LYS A 44 -10.64 -14.87 5.54
CA LYS A 44 -11.03 -16.29 5.48
C LYS A 44 -11.77 -16.72 6.75
N ARG A 45 -11.25 -16.34 7.92
CA ARG A 45 -11.85 -16.71 9.21
C ARG A 45 -13.27 -16.20 9.32
N TYR A 46 -13.54 -14.97 8.90
CA TYR A 46 -14.87 -14.37 8.99
C TYR A 46 -15.70 -14.59 7.74
N ASN A 47 -15.23 -15.43 6.83
CA ASN A 47 -15.93 -15.77 5.57
C ASN A 47 -16.32 -14.53 4.78
N ILE A 48 -15.43 -13.55 4.70
CA ILE A 48 -15.64 -12.34 3.93
C ILE A 48 -15.13 -12.61 2.52
N LEU A 49 -16.05 -12.85 1.58
CA LEU A 49 -15.73 -13.21 0.20
C LEU A 49 -15.94 -12.01 -0.72
N TYR A 50 -15.15 -11.95 -1.78
CA TYR A 50 -15.25 -10.91 -2.80
C TYR A 50 -15.10 -11.54 -4.19
N ASP A 51 -15.69 -10.91 -5.20
CA ASP A 51 -15.77 -11.46 -6.55
C ASP A 51 -14.94 -10.68 -7.57
N LEU A 52 -14.44 -9.52 -7.20
CA LEU A 52 -13.67 -8.63 -8.05
C LEU A 52 -12.69 -7.86 -7.17
N CYS A 53 -11.48 -7.66 -7.67
CA CYS A 53 -10.46 -6.90 -6.98
C CYS A 53 -9.96 -5.76 -7.85
N TYR A 54 -9.75 -4.61 -7.23
CA TYR A 54 -9.05 -3.47 -7.84
C TYR A 54 -7.75 -3.23 -7.08
N THR A 55 -6.67 -3.00 -7.79
CA THR A 55 -5.38 -2.66 -7.20
C THR A 55 -4.68 -1.59 -8.02
N SER A 56 -3.66 -0.96 -7.42
CA SER A 56 -2.80 -0.03 -8.15
C SER A 56 -1.80 -0.77 -9.02
N PHE A 57 -0.95 -0.01 -9.73
CA PHE A 57 0.16 -0.59 -10.48
C PHE A 57 1.42 -0.80 -9.64
N LEU A 58 1.41 -0.36 -8.38
CA LEU A 58 2.59 -0.49 -7.51
C LEU A 58 2.71 -1.92 -6.97
N LYS A 59 3.93 -2.47 -7.03
CA LYS A 59 4.15 -3.88 -6.64
C LYS A 59 3.75 -4.17 -5.20
N ARG A 60 3.91 -3.20 -4.29
CA ARG A 60 3.50 -3.41 -2.88
C ARG A 60 2.00 -3.65 -2.74
N ALA A 61 1.19 -3.00 -3.58
CA ALA A 61 -0.26 -3.21 -3.60
C ALA A 61 -0.62 -4.50 -4.33
N ILE A 62 0.03 -4.77 -5.47
CA ILE A 62 -0.19 -5.99 -6.26
C ILE A 62 0.17 -7.21 -5.43
N LYS A 63 1.30 -7.20 -4.74
CA LYS A 63 1.71 -8.32 -3.87
C LYS A 63 0.76 -8.52 -2.70
N THR A 64 0.29 -7.43 -2.10
CA THR A 64 -0.70 -7.52 -1.02
C THR A 64 -1.96 -8.24 -1.51
N GLN A 65 -2.47 -7.84 -2.67
CA GLN A 65 -3.63 -8.48 -3.28
C GLN A 65 -3.37 -9.96 -3.56
N PHE A 66 -2.22 -10.29 -4.13
CA PHE A 66 -1.86 -11.67 -4.43
C PHE A 66 -1.80 -12.54 -3.17
N ILE A 67 -1.14 -12.06 -2.13
CA ILE A 67 -1.00 -12.78 -0.85
C ILE A 67 -2.38 -13.01 -0.22
N VAL A 68 -3.23 -11.98 -0.22
CA VAL A 68 -4.59 -12.09 0.32
C VAL A 68 -5.41 -13.10 -0.49
N ALA A 69 -5.37 -13.00 -1.82
CA ALA A 69 -6.09 -13.91 -2.71
C ALA A 69 -5.67 -15.38 -2.50
N GLU A 70 -4.37 -15.61 -2.29
CA GLU A 70 -3.86 -16.92 -2.00
C GLU A 70 -4.40 -17.46 -0.66
N LYS A 71 -4.41 -16.63 0.36
CA LYS A 71 -4.91 -17.01 1.70
C LYS A 71 -6.40 -17.33 1.72
N VAL A 72 -7.20 -16.61 0.94
CA VAL A 72 -8.65 -16.85 0.85
C VAL A 72 -9.01 -17.84 -0.26
N ASP A 73 -7.99 -18.38 -0.95
CA ASP A 73 -8.14 -19.33 -2.06
C ASP A 73 -8.99 -18.77 -3.21
N ARG A 74 -8.73 -17.52 -3.59
CA ARG A 74 -9.44 -16.82 -4.66
C ARG A 74 -8.52 -16.22 -5.71
N LEU A 75 -7.44 -16.91 -6.04
CA LEU A 75 -6.51 -16.47 -7.08
C LEU A 75 -7.16 -16.32 -8.45
N TRP A 76 -8.28 -16.97 -8.66
CA TRP A 76 -8.99 -17.02 -9.94
C TRP A 76 -9.85 -15.79 -10.23
N ILE A 77 -10.13 -14.94 -9.24
CA ILE A 77 -11.01 -13.77 -9.45
C ILE A 77 -10.35 -12.72 -10.35
N PRO A 78 -11.17 -11.95 -11.10
CA PRO A 78 -10.62 -10.86 -11.91
C PRO A 78 -9.96 -9.78 -11.05
N VAL A 79 -8.81 -9.29 -11.51
CA VAL A 79 -8.09 -8.20 -10.87
C VAL A 79 -7.92 -7.07 -11.89
N VAL A 80 -8.42 -5.90 -11.56
CA VAL A 80 -8.29 -4.70 -12.39
C VAL A 80 -7.24 -3.80 -11.76
N LYS A 81 -6.21 -3.43 -12.54
CA LYS A 81 -5.17 -2.53 -12.10
C LYS A 81 -5.45 -1.13 -12.64
N SER A 82 -5.26 -0.13 -11.79
CA SER A 82 -5.47 1.27 -12.18
C SER A 82 -4.47 2.18 -11.48
N TRP A 83 -3.85 3.09 -12.26
CA TRP A 83 -2.95 4.09 -11.68
C TRP A 83 -3.69 5.04 -10.73
N ARG A 84 -5.01 5.18 -10.89
CA ARG A 84 -5.84 6.02 -10.01
C ARG A 84 -5.86 5.54 -8.57
N LEU A 85 -5.48 4.27 -8.36
CA LEU A 85 -5.36 3.69 -7.02
C LEU A 85 -3.94 3.76 -6.48
N ASN A 86 -3.00 4.32 -7.24
CA ASN A 86 -1.64 4.55 -6.75
C ASN A 86 -1.68 5.50 -5.55
N GLU A 87 -0.71 5.30 -4.66
CA GLU A 87 -0.50 6.23 -3.56
C GLU A 87 -0.25 7.64 -4.09
N ARG A 88 -0.49 8.65 -3.26
CA ARG A 88 -0.22 10.04 -3.63
C ARG A 88 1.23 10.22 -4.07
N HIS A 89 1.46 11.08 -5.03
CA HIS A 89 2.79 11.40 -5.52
C HIS A 89 3.41 12.50 -4.64
N TYR A 90 4.63 12.28 -4.18
CA TYR A 90 5.34 13.23 -3.31
C TYR A 90 6.30 14.14 -4.07
N GLY A 91 6.37 14.03 -5.41
CA GLY A 91 7.26 14.86 -6.22
C GLY A 91 8.72 14.66 -5.84
N ALA A 92 9.44 15.75 -5.66
CA ALA A 92 10.86 15.72 -5.32
C ALA A 92 11.17 15.12 -3.94
N LEU A 93 10.15 14.92 -3.08
CA LEU A 93 10.36 14.30 -1.78
C LEU A 93 10.50 12.78 -1.84
N GLN A 94 10.12 12.15 -2.96
CA GLN A 94 10.19 10.69 -3.09
C GLN A 94 11.62 10.19 -2.91
N GLY A 95 11.79 9.18 -2.07
CA GLY A 95 13.08 8.62 -1.72
C GLY A 95 13.80 9.30 -0.57
N LEU A 96 13.36 10.49 -0.17
CA LEU A 96 13.96 11.19 0.96
C LEU A 96 13.47 10.61 2.29
N ASN A 97 14.35 10.59 3.28
CA ASN A 97 13.98 10.18 4.63
C ASN A 97 13.16 11.27 5.30
N LYS A 98 12.00 10.91 5.84
CA LYS A 98 11.05 11.85 6.43
C LYS A 98 11.65 12.63 7.60
N LYS A 99 12.41 11.96 8.45
CA LYS A 99 13.03 12.57 9.62
C LYS A 99 14.15 13.52 9.22
N GLU A 100 15.02 13.11 8.30
CA GLU A 100 16.10 13.95 7.78
C GLU A 100 15.58 15.16 7.04
N THR A 101 14.51 14.98 6.24
CA THR A 101 13.87 16.10 5.53
C THR A 101 13.28 17.10 6.51
N ALA A 102 12.64 16.65 7.58
CA ALA A 102 12.10 17.51 8.62
C ALA A 102 13.20 18.29 9.33
N LEU A 103 14.36 17.68 9.57
CA LEU A 103 15.50 18.36 10.18
C LEU A 103 16.06 19.44 9.27
N GLU A 104 16.07 19.23 7.94
CA GLU A 104 16.60 20.18 6.96
C GLU A 104 15.64 21.34 6.70
N TYR A 105 14.32 21.05 6.54
CA TYR A 105 13.32 22.05 6.12
C TYR A 105 12.33 22.45 7.20
N GLY A 106 12.31 21.77 8.34
CA GLY A 106 11.35 21.96 9.41
C GLY A 106 10.08 21.12 9.24
N ASP A 107 9.49 20.73 10.37
CA ASP A 107 8.32 19.83 10.37
C ASP A 107 7.11 20.42 9.65
N GLU A 108 6.83 21.71 9.83
CA GLU A 108 5.66 22.33 9.22
C GLU A 108 5.79 22.42 7.70
N GLN A 109 6.99 22.72 7.19
CA GLN A 109 7.25 22.78 5.76
C GLN A 109 7.05 21.39 5.13
N VAL A 110 7.54 20.33 5.76
CA VAL A 110 7.36 18.96 5.28
C VAL A 110 5.89 18.56 5.31
N LYS A 111 5.15 18.89 6.36
CA LYS A 111 3.71 18.64 6.44
C LYS A 111 2.95 19.37 5.33
N THR A 112 3.31 20.60 5.03
CA THR A 112 2.71 21.37 3.94
C THR A 112 2.96 20.68 2.60
N TRP A 113 4.19 20.25 2.33
CA TRP A 113 4.52 19.54 1.10
C TRP A 113 3.77 18.21 0.98
N ARG A 114 3.66 17.46 2.07
CA ARG A 114 2.91 16.19 2.07
C ARG A 114 1.45 16.40 1.71
N ARG A 115 0.84 17.50 2.17
CA ARG A 115 -0.56 17.82 1.88
C ARG A 115 -0.77 18.36 0.48
N SER A 116 0.20 19.11 -0.07
CA SER A 116 0.06 19.74 -1.38
C SER A 116 0.09 18.76 -2.54
N PHE A 117 0.59 17.55 -2.33
CA PHE A 117 0.63 16.51 -3.35
C PHE A 117 -0.57 15.55 -3.29
N ASP A 118 -1.57 15.89 -2.53
CA ASP A 118 -2.83 15.14 -2.51
C ASP A 118 -3.63 15.34 -3.83
#